data_fd28501dd61c4c0fed88d664fbb38f50
#
_entry.id   fd28501dd61c4c0fed88d664fbb38f50
#
_cell.length_a   1.000
_cell.length_b   1.000
_cell.length_c   1.000
_cell.angle_alpha   90.00
_cell.angle_beta   90.00
_cell.angle_gamma   90.00
#
_symmetry.space_group_name_H-M   'P 1'
#
loop_
_entity.id
_entity.type
_entity.pdbx_description
1 polymer ?
#
loop_
_entity_poly.entity_id
_entity_poly.type
_entity_poly.pdbx_seq_one_letter_code
_entity_poly.pdbx_strand_id
1 'polypeptide(L)'
;MRARYARGADRRRRKIIRDAAGIREKFGVDPPLIPDLLALVGDAADGYPGIPGIGARTAAQLLNRYGQIENFSSSVLGEQRDLALLFKNLATLRTDAPLFKKVETLRWRGATPAFAAWADRMEAPRLLERCDKAAGR
;
A
#
# COMPACT_ATOMS: atom_id res chain seq x y z
N MET A 1 -16.64 -13.18 -8.78
CA MET A 1 -15.76 -12.01 -8.69
C MET A 1 -14.32 -12.50 -8.55
N ARG A 2 -13.71 -12.91 -9.69
CA ARG A 2 -12.38 -13.54 -9.73
C ARG A 2 -11.31 -12.51 -10.12
N ALA A 3 -10.20 -12.56 -9.36
CA ALA A 3 -8.85 -12.23 -9.84
C ALA A 3 -8.50 -10.77 -10.12
N ARG A 4 -8.51 -9.93 -9.10
CA ARG A 4 -7.67 -8.71 -9.16
C ARG A 4 -6.39 -8.79 -8.29
N TYR A 5 -6.17 -9.87 -7.57
CA TYR A 5 -4.99 -10.07 -6.71
C TYR A 5 -3.82 -10.81 -7.39
N ALA A 6 -3.91 -11.11 -8.69
CA ALA A 6 -2.89 -11.85 -9.43
C ALA A 6 -1.77 -10.98 -10.02
N ARG A 7 -1.67 -9.71 -9.64
CA ARG A 7 -0.51 -8.90 -10.04
C ARG A 7 0.46 -8.85 -8.87
N GLY A 8 1.53 -9.60 -9.00
CA GLY A 8 2.57 -9.73 -8.02
C GLY A 8 3.19 -8.39 -7.60
N ALA A 9 3.73 -8.36 -6.38
CA ALA A 9 4.48 -7.21 -5.88
C ALA A 9 5.77 -7.03 -6.70
N ASP A 10 5.85 -5.90 -7.41
CA ASP A 10 7.02 -5.52 -8.22
C ASP A 10 8.08 -4.84 -7.35
N ARG A 11 9.27 -5.43 -7.27
CA ARG A 11 10.47 -4.75 -6.77
C ARG A 11 11.29 -4.22 -7.97
N ARG A 12 10.98 -3.01 -8.44
CA ARG A 12 11.64 -2.37 -9.59
C ARG A 12 13.17 -2.43 -9.55
N ARG A 13 13.79 -2.21 -8.39
CA ARG A 13 15.26 -2.28 -8.24
C ARG A 13 15.84 -3.67 -8.44
N ARG A 14 15.09 -4.74 -8.13
CA ARG A 14 15.54 -6.13 -8.24
C ARG A 14 14.87 -6.90 -9.36
N LYS A 15 13.96 -6.27 -10.13
CA LYS A 15 13.18 -6.90 -11.20
C LYS A 15 12.49 -8.21 -10.76
N ILE A 16 12.07 -8.28 -9.50
CA ILE A 16 11.41 -9.46 -8.93
C ILE A 16 9.90 -9.21 -8.93
N ILE A 17 9.17 -10.00 -9.67
CA ILE A 17 7.72 -10.11 -9.61
C ILE A 17 7.39 -11.29 -8.69
N ARG A 18 6.54 -11.09 -7.69
CA ARG A 18 6.06 -12.14 -6.80
C ARG A 18 4.59 -12.38 -7.06
N ASP A 19 4.25 -13.58 -7.46
CA ASP A 19 2.88 -14.10 -7.48
C ASP A 19 2.39 -14.48 -6.06
N ALA A 20 1.22 -15.11 -5.97
CA ALA A 20 0.67 -15.54 -4.69
C ALA A 20 1.59 -16.52 -3.95
N ALA A 21 2.24 -17.44 -4.68
CA ALA A 21 3.18 -18.38 -4.09
C ALA A 21 4.43 -17.68 -3.54
N GLY A 22 4.99 -16.75 -4.29
CA GLY A 22 6.12 -15.95 -3.85
C GLY A 22 5.79 -14.98 -2.70
N ILE A 23 4.53 -14.55 -2.55
CA ILE A 23 4.04 -13.81 -1.37
C ILE A 23 4.01 -14.74 -0.16
N ARG A 24 3.42 -15.94 -0.31
CA ARG A 24 3.35 -16.94 0.76
C ARG A 24 4.74 -17.37 1.22
N GLU A 25 5.65 -17.62 0.29
CA GLU A 25 7.05 -17.95 0.63
C GLU A 25 7.73 -16.83 1.45
N LYS A 26 7.52 -15.58 1.06
CA LYS A 26 8.17 -14.44 1.72
C LYS A 26 7.56 -14.09 3.07
N PHE A 27 6.24 -14.11 3.19
CA PHE A 27 5.51 -13.57 4.34
C PHE A 27 4.86 -14.66 5.21
N GLY A 28 4.82 -15.90 4.74
CA GLY A 28 4.21 -17.03 5.45
C GLY A 28 2.69 -17.03 5.45
N VAL A 29 2.04 -16.11 4.71
CA VAL A 29 0.59 -15.98 4.61
C VAL A 29 0.16 -15.73 3.17
N ASP A 30 -1.11 -16.00 2.87
CA ASP A 30 -1.71 -15.70 1.57
C ASP A 30 -1.90 -14.18 1.36
N PRO A 31 -1.90 -13.71 0.09
CA PRO A 31 -2.06 -12.30 -0.24
C PRO A 31 -3.23 -11.58 0.44
N PRO A 32 -4.44 -12.17 0.61
CA PRO A 32 -5.55 -11.51 1.30
C PRO A 32 -5.28 -11.22 2.78
N LEU A 33 -4.32 -11.91 3.42
CA LEU A 33 -3.97 -11.74 4.83
C LEU A 33 -2.81 -10.75 5.06
N ILE A 34 -2.28 -10.14 4.01
CA ILE A 34 -1.17 -9.16 4.14
C ILE A 34 -1.57 -7.95 4.99
N PRO A 35 -2.77 -7.34 4.85
CA PRO A 35 -3.17 -6.25 5.74
C PRO A 35 -3.22 -6.67 7.22
N ASP A 36 -3.71 -7.88 7.49
CA ASP A 36 -3.72 -8.44 8.85
C ASP A 36 -2.31 -8.68 9.38
N LEU A 37 -1.42 -9.20 8.53
CA LEU A 37 -0.02 -9.41 8.90
C LEU A 37 0.66 -8.08 9.27
N LEU A 38 0.50 -7.05 8.43
CA LEU A 38 1.06 -5.72 8.68
C LEU A 38 0.47 -5.11 9.95
N ALA A 39 -0.83 -5.27 10.19
CA ALA A 39 -1.48 -4.80 11.41
C ALA A 39 -0.88 -5.40 12.68
N LEU A 40 -0.55 -6.69 12.66
CA LEU A 40 0.03 -7.40 13.81
C LEU A 40 1.51 -7.07 14.01
N VAL A 41 2.29 -7.04 12.93
CA VAL A 41 3.76 -6.86 12.97
C VAL A 41 4.16 -5.39 13.05
N GLY A 42 3.33 -4.50 12.48
CA GLY A 42 3.64 -3.10 12.25
C GLY A 42 4.29 -2.82 10.89
N ASP A 43 4.21 -1.57 10.49
CA ASP A 43 4.91 -1.03 9.33
C ASP A 43 5.50 0.34 9.68
N ALA A 44 6.83 0.38 9.88
CA ALA A 44 7.52 1.61 10.25
C ALA A 44 7.48 2.67 9.14
N ALA A 45 7.34 2.25 7.87
CA ALA A 45 7.22 3.18 6.75
C ALA A 45 5.87 3.89 6.76
N ASP A 46 4.82 3.20 7.19
CA ASP A 46 3.45 3.72 7.31
C ASP A 46 3.14 4.27 8.72
N GLY A 47 4.10 4.16 9.65
CA GLY A 47 4.07 4.86 10.94
C GLY A 47 3.28 4.16 12.05
N TYR A 48 2.94 2.88 11.95
CA TYR A 48 2.27 2.15 13.04
C TYR A 48 3.13 0.99 13.56
N PRO A 49 3.15 0.78 14.91
CA PRO A 49 4.13 -0.10 15.55
C PRO A 49 3.77 -1.59 15.51
N GLY A 50 2.52 -1.93 15.16
CA GLY A 50 1.98 -3.29 15.33
C GLY A 50 1.61 -3.61 16.78
N ILE A 51 1.45 -4.89 17.09
CA ILE A 51 1.02 -5.37 18.39
C ILE A 51 2.24 -5.84 19.19
N PRO A 52 2.50 -5.29 20.38
CA PRO A 52 3.63 -5.69 21.21
C PRO A 52 3.68 -7.21 21.44
N GLY A 53 4.86 -7.80 21.24
CA GLY A 53 5.08 -9.23 21.41
C GLY A 53 4.69 -10.10 20.20
N ILE A 54 4.10 -9.53 19.16
CA ILE A 54 3.72 -10.28 17.93
C ILE A 54 4.69 -9.92 16.80
N GLY A 55 5.69 -10.77 16.59
CA GLY A 55 6.58 -10.69 15.43
C GLY A 55 6.04 -11.43 14.22
N ALA A 56 6.73 -11.31 13.07
CA ALA A 56 6.29 -11.85 11.78
C ALA A 56 5.96 -13.36 11.82
N ARG A 57 6.77 -14.16 12.54
CA ARG A 57 6.54 -15.61 12.65
C ARG A 57 5.25 -15.92 13.43
N THR A 58 5.05 -15.27 14.57
CA THR A 58 3.85 -15.45 15.41
C THR A 58 2.61 -14.96 14.67
N ALA A 59 2.67 -13.81 14.02
CA ALA A 59 1.58 -13.27 13.22
C ALA A 59 1.17 -14.24 12.10
N ALA A 60 2.15 -14.77 11.34
CA ALA A 60 1.87 -15.74 10.28
C ALA A 60 1.22 -17.03 10.84
N GLN A 61 1.68 -17.54 11.99
CA GLN A 61 1.07 -18.70 12.62
C GLN A 61 -0.39 -18.46 13.04
N LEU A 62 -0.66 -17.31 13.67
CA LEU A 62 -2.01 -16.92 14.07
C LEU A 62 -2.93 -16.80 12.85
N LEU A 63 -2.48 -16.12 11.81
CA LEU A 63 -3.26 -15.89 10.58
C LEU A 63 -3.52 -17.20 9.81
N ASN A 64 -2.55 -18.10 9.74
CA ASN A 64 -2.75 -19.41 9.12
C ASN A 64 -3.70 -20.30 9.92
N ARG A 65 -3.78 -20.12 11.25
CA ARG A 65 -4.65 -20.90 12.12
C ARG A 65 -6.08 -20.35 12.17
N TYR A 66 -6.24 -19.04 12.27
CA TYR A 66 -7.53 -18.41 12.54
C TYR A 66 -8.09 -17.59 11.36
N GLY A 67 -7.27 -17.35 10.33
CA GLY A 67 -7.62 -16.45 9.24
C GLY A 67 -7.45 -14.98 9.64
N GLN A 68 -8.40 -14.14 9.25
CA GLN A 68 -8.38 -12.70 9.52
C GLN A 68 -8.49 -12.38 11.02
N ILE A 69 -7.98 -11.21 11.44
CA ILE A 69 -7.99 -10.73 12.82
C ILE A 69 -9.40 -10.74 13.44
N GLU A 70 -10.42 -10.47 12.63
CA GLU A 70 -11.82 -10.50 13.06
C GLU A 70 -12.26 -11.86 13.63
N ASN A 71 -11.63 -12.94 13.17
CA ASN A 71 -11.92 -14.32 13.58
C ASN A 71 -11.14 -14.76 14.85
N PHE A 72 -10.20 -13.92 15.32
CA PHE A 72 -9.44 -14.26 16.51
C PHE A 72 -10.34 -14.27 17.75
N SER A 73 -10.19 -15.28 18.60
CA SER A 73 -10.85 -15.26 19.89
C SER A 73 -10.34 -14.09 20.76
N SER A 74 -11.17 -13.63 21.67
CA SER A 74 -10.80 -12.53 22.60
C SER A 74 -9.53 -12.80 23.40
N SER A 75 -9.19 -14.07 23.64
CA SER A 75 -7.98 -14.47 24.36
C SER A 75 -6.68 -14.28 23.56
N VAL A 76 -6.73 -14.11 22.24
CA VAL A 76 -5.52 -14.02 21.39
C VAL A 76 -4.89 -12.63 21.47
N LEU A 77 -5.69 -11.59 21.40
CA LEU A 77 -5.24 -10.20 21.40
C LEU A 77 -5.67 -9.42 22.64
N GLY A 78 -6.67 -9.93 23.39
CA GLY A 78 -7.20 -9.25 24.57
C GLY A 78 -7.63 -7.81 24.27
N GLU A 79 -7.18 -6.88 25.09
CA GLU A 79 -7.45 -5.44 24.96
C GLU A 79 -6.81 -4.81 23.71
N GLN A 80 -5.85 -5.49 23.08
CA GLN A 80 -5.15 -4.97 21.88
C GLN A 80 -5.93 -5.23 20.59
N ARG A 81 -7.08 -5.91 20.65
CA ARG A 81 -7.88 -6.25 19.49
C ARG A 81 -8.31 -5.01 18.68
N ASP A 82 -8.84 -4.01 19.34
CA ASP A 82 -9.31 -2.79 18.68
C ASP A 82 -8.17 -2.03 18.02
N LEU A 83 -7.00 -2.02 18.66
CA LEU A 83 -5.78 -1.44 18.10
C LEU A 83 -5.32 -2.21 16.85
N ALA A 84 -5.35 -3.54 16.86
CA ALA A 84 -5.02 -4.35 15.70
C ALA A 84 -5.98 -4.11 14.53
N LEU A 85 -7.28 -3.99 14.80
CA LEU A 85 -8.29 -3.65 13.78
C LEU A 85 -8.09 -2.24 13.22
N LEU A 86 -7.71 -1.27 14.07
CA LEU A 86 -7.33 0.06 13.60
C LEU A 86 -6.13 0.00 12.63
N PHE A 87 -5.07 -0.72 12.99
CA PHE A 87 -3.91 -0.89 12.11
C PHE A 87 -4.26 -1.63 10.82
N LYS A 88 -5.13 -2.64 10.88
CA LYS A 88 -5.65 -3.30 9.68
C LYS A 88 -6.39 -2.34 8.75
N ASN A 89 -7.22 -1.46 9.32
CA ASN A 89 -7.90 -0.42 8.53
C ASN A 89 -6.90 0.52 7.84
N LEU A 90 -5.82 0.91 8.53
CA LEU A 90 -4.75 1.73 7.95
C LEU A 90 -3.97 0.98 6.85
N ALA A 91 -3.71 -0.32 7.04
CA ALA A 91 -3.01 -1.17 6.08
C ALA A 91 -3.85 -1.55 4.85
N THR A 92 -5.17 -1.36 4.91
CA THR A 92 -6.09 -1.78 3.85
C THR A 92 -6.35 -0.64 2.87
N LEU A 93 -6.01 -0.85 1.58
CA LEU A 93 -6.29 0.12 0.53
C LEU A 93 -7.80 0.22 0.29
N ARG A 94 -8.34 1.41 0.46
CA ARG A 94 -9.76 1.68 0.22
C ARG A 94 -10.06 1.77 -1.27
N THR A 95 -11.10 1.07 -1.70
CA THR A 95 -11.60 1.09 -3.08
C THR A 95 -12.90 1.88 -3.22
N ASP A 96 -13.47 2.33 -2.11
CA ASP A 96 -14.74 3.05 -2.00
C ASP A 96 -14.58 4.56 -1.75
N ALA A 97 -13.34 5.05 -1.68
CA ALA A 97 -13.07 6.46 -1.47
C ALA A 97 -13.62 7.30 -2.65
N PRO A 98 -14.36 8.39 -2.38
CA PRO A 98 -14.96 9.24 -3.42
C PRO A 98 -13.91 10.15 -4.05
N LEU A 99 -13.01 9.58 -4.88
CA LEU A 99 -11.92 10.31 -5.52
C LEU A 99 -12.33 10.81 -6.91
N PHE A 100 -12.12 10.00 -7.92
CA PHE A 100 -12.41 10.33 -9.32
C PHE A 100 -13.13 9.15 -10.00
N LYS A 101 -14.02 9.47 -10.96
CA LYS A 101 -14.81 8.43 -11.64
C LYS A 101 -14.03 7.67 -12.71
N LYS A 102 -13.03 8.31 -13.34
CA LYS A 102 -12.25 7.76 -14.45
C LYS A 102 -10.77 8.10 -14.27
N VAL A 103 -9.88 7.14 -14.53
CA VAL A 103 -8.43 7.33 -14.46
C VAL A 103 -7.96 8.38 -15.48
N GLU A 104 -8.65 8.49 -16.62
CA GLU A 104 -8.35 9.46 -17.68
C GLU A 104 -8.43 10.91 -17.20
N THR A 105 -9.22 11.19 -16.15
CA THR A 105 -9.29 12.54 -15.56
C THR A 105 -7.98 12.96 -14.88
N LEU A 106 -7.13 12.00 -14.54
CA LEU A 106 -5.81 12.23 -13.95
C LEU A 106 -4.71 12.41 -15.01
N ARG A 107 -5.07 12.31 -16.29
CA ARG A 107 -4.08 12.47 -17.36
C ARG A 107 -3.50 13.87 -17.31
N TRP A 108 -2.20 13.94 -17.09
CA TRP A 108 -1.48 15.19 -17.17
C TRP A 108 -1.42 15.68 -18.63
N ARG A 109 -1.79 16.93 -18.85
CA ARG A 109 -1.88 17.55 -20.19
C ARG A 109 -0.82 18.60 -20.47
N GLY A 110 0.20 18.66 -19.63
CA GLY A 110 1.26 19.65 -19.70
C GLY A 110 1.16 20.67 -18.57
N ALA A 111 2.11 21.60 -18.56
CA ALA A 111 2.14 22.71 -17.62
C ALA A 111 0.94 23.64 -17.83
N THR A 112 0.43 24.20 -16.75
CA THR A 112 -0.59 25.27 -16.83
C THR A 112 0.02 26.57 -17.37
N PRO A 113 -0.77 27.51 -17.93
CA PRO A 113 -0.24 28.80 -18.38
C PRO A 113 0.52 29.58 -17.29
N ALA A 114 0.11 29.45 -16.03
CA ALA A 114 0.77 30.11 -14.90
C ALA A 114 2.14 29.50 -14.54
N PHE A 115 2.45 28.31 -15.05
CA PHE A 115 3.67 27.61 -14.70
C PHE A 115 4.93 28.29 -15.25
N ALA A 116 4.85 28.88 -16.42
CA ALA A 116 5.97 29.64 -17.01
C ALA A 116 6.41 30.79 -16.09
N ALA A 117 5.45 31.63 -15.70
CA ALA A 117 5.74 32.75 -14.78
C ALA A 117 6.24 32.29 -13.39
N TRP A 118 5.78 31.12 -12.94
CA TRP A 118 6.29 30.52 -11.71
C TRP A 118 7.73 30.00 -11.90
N ALA A 119 8.04 29.34 -12.99
CA ALA A 119 9.37 28.82 -13.31
C ALA A 119 10.40 29.95 -13.43
N ASP A 120 10.01 31.09 -14.03
CA ASP A 120 10.84 32.29 -14.12
C ASP A 120 11.15 32.85 -12.72
N ARG A 121 10.14 32.98 -11.86
CA ARG A 121 10.35 33.47 -10.47
C ARG A 121 11.25 32.56 -9.65
N MET A 122 11.23 31.27 -9.95
CA MET A 122 12.06 30.24 -9.29
C MET A 122 13.43 30.06 -9.95
N GLU A 123 13.75 30.89 -10.97
CA GLU A 123 14.99 30.79 -11.76
C GLU A 123 15.24 29.37 -12.31
N ALA A 124 14.16 28.69 -12.72
CA ALA A 124 14.19 27.29 -13.10
C ALA A 124 13.64 27.04 -14.53
N PRO A 125 14.20 27.69 -15.60
CA PRO A 125 13.68 27.55 -16.96
C PRO A 125 13.72 26.13 -17.49
N ARG A 126 14.69 25.32 -17.05
CA ARG A 126 14.79 23.89 -17.43
C ARG A 126 13.59 23.05 -17.00
N LEU A 127 12.82 23.49 -15.99
CA LEU A 127 11.60 22.80 -15.58
C LEU A 127 10.51 22.95 -16.63
N LEU A 128 10.38 24.14 -17.22
CA LEU A 128 9.43 24.39 -18.31
C LEU A 128 9.74 23.52 -19.53
N GLU A 129 11.00 23.51 -19.98
CA GLU A 129 11.45 22.66 -21.09
C GLU A 129 11.15 21.16 -20.85
N ARG A 130 11.38 20.69 -19.61
CA ARG A 130 11.07 19.30 -19.24
C ARG A 130 9.57 19.01 -19.26
N CYS A 131 8.75 19.96 -18.85
CA CYS A 131 7.29 19.85 -18.90
C CYS A 131 6.81 19.78 -20.35
N ASP A 132 7.31 20.63 -21.23
CA ASP A 132 6.95 20.65 -22.65
C ASP A 132 7.36 19.36 -23.35
N LYS A 133 8.57 18.90 -23.12
CA LYS A 133 9.04 17.62 -23.65
C LYS A 133 8.19 16.43 -23.13
N ALA A 134 7.81 16.45 -21.87
CA ALA A 134 6.98 15.37 -21.29
C ALA A 134 5.52 15.44 -21.78
N ALA A 135 5.04 16.61 -22.19
CA ALA A 135 3.72 16.81 -22.79
C ALA A 135 3.68 16.50 -24.30
N GLY A 136 4.83 16.19 -24.91
CA GLY A 136 4.94 15.94 -26.35
C GLY A 136 4.86 17.22 -27.20
N ARG A 137 5.29 18.33 -26.63
CA ARG A 137 5.37 19.65 -27.26
C ARG A 137 6.81 19.98 -27.59
#